data_7430ded331d0ba49fd8cc20ae4884fff
#
_entry.id   7430ded331d0ba49fd8cc20ae4884fff
#
_cell.length_a   1.000
_cell.length_b   1.000
_cell.length_c   1.000
_cell.angle_alpha   90.00
_cell.angle_beta   90.00
_cell.angle_gamma   90.00
#
_symmetry.space_group_name_H-M   'P 1'
#
loop_
_entity.id
_entity.type
_entity.pdbx_description
1 polymer ?
#
loop_
_entity_poly.entity_id
_entity_poly.type
_entity_poly.pdbx_seq_one_letter_code
_entity_poly.pdbx_strand_id
1 'polypeptide(L)'
;MWPALSPVAASLLATFWVSTIALVGIVFMFRRQPGPRGEALLLSFAAGVLLATTFLELLPEAVERARGGHNVFIATLAAMIGFFFLERVLHGFHVHEESHALPSRYLILVGDGVHNFIDGVAIAAAFAVSTELGLATTLAVTVHEVPQELADFSILIGGGFQLRTALLLNFLSGLTAMLGAILFWTVAGALEGHLAWFMTATAGMFIYIAGSDLIPQVHHHRTAPGSLIYVPFLGGIALIAVLNALTGH
;
A
#
# COMPACT_ATOMS: atom_id res chain seq x y z
N MET A 1 11.12 5.31 -30.52
CA MET A 1 10.34 4.38 -29.67
C MET A 1 11.28 3.88 -28.59
N TRP A 2 11.09 4.27 -27.34
CA TRP A 2 11.91 3.77 -26.23
C TRP A 2 11.60 2.28 -26.07
N PRO A 3 12.61 1.40 -25.85
CA PRO A 3 12.31 0.01 -25.57
C PRO A 3 11.43 -0.09 -24.33
N ALA A 4 10.30 -0.78 -24.46
CA ALA A 4 9.45 -1.05 -23.31
C ALA A 4 10.27 -1.78 -22.23
N LEU A 5 10.24 -1.29 -21.00
CA LEU A 5 10.90 -1.95 -19.88
C LEU A 5 10.30 -3.35 -19.71
N SER A 6 11.15 -4.33 -19.38
CA SER A 6 10.61 -5.64 -19.01
C SER A 6 9.77 -5.50 -17.73
N PRO A 7 8.72 -6.33 -17.53
CA PRO A 7 7.91 -6.29 -16.33
C PRO A 7 8.73 -6.39 -15.04
N VAL A 8 9.82 -7.15 -15.06
CA VAL A 8 10.80 -7.24 -13.95
C VAL A 8 11.43 -5.88 -13.68
N ALA A 9 11.98 -5.23 -14.70
CA ALA A 9 12.64 -3.93 -14.54
C ALA A 9 11.63 -2.85 -14.13
N ALA A 10 10.42 -2.87 -14.70
CA ALA A 10 9.36 -1.93 -14.37
C ALA A 10 8.94 -2.04 -12.90
N SER A 11 8.71 -3.25 -12.39
CA SER A 11 8.31 -3.46 -10.99
C SER A 11 9.42 -3.11 -10.00
N LEU A 12 10.68 -3.41 -10.31
CA LEU A 12 11.82 -3.02 -9.46
C LEU A 12 12.01 -1.49 -9.41
N LEU A 13 11.83 -0.81 -10.53
CA LEU A 13 11.86 0.65 -10.56
C LEU A 13 10.66 1.24 -9.82
N ALA A 14 9.49 0.64 -9.95
CA ALA A 14 8.27 1.07 -9.27
C ALA A 14 8.42 0.92 -7.74
N THR A 15 8.88 -0.22 -7.24
CA THR A 15 9.09 -0.44 -5.80
C THR A 15 10.19 0.47 -5.24
N PHE A 16 11.27 0.69 -5.97
CA PHE A 16 12.28 1.68 -5.58
C PHE A 16 11.71 3.12 -5.55
N TRP A 17 10.85 3.46 -6.53
CA TRP A 17 10.15 4.74 -6.56
C TRP A 17 9.26 4.92 -5.34
N VAL A 18 8.44 3.91 -4.98
CA VAL A 18 7.57 3.95 -3.79
C VAL A 18 8.40 4.25 -2.54
N SER A 19 9.46 3.48 -2.29
CA SER A 19 10.35 3.68 -1.13
C SER A 19 10.99 5.08 -1.11
N THR A 20 11.33 5.62 -2.29
CA THR A 20 11.96 6.95 -2.40
C THR A 20 10.96 8.07 -2.20
N ILE A 21 9.76 7.98 -2.79
CA ILE A 21 8.75 9.03 -2.69
C ILE A 21 8.20 9.14 -1.27
N ALA A 22 8.06 8.01 -0.56
CA ALA A 22 7.69 7.96 0.84
C ALA A 22 8.72 8.75 1.68
N LEU A 23 10.02 8.48 1.50
CA LEU A 23 11.09 9.25 2.17
C LEU A 23 11.04 10.74 1.86
N VAL A 24 10.82 11.12 0.60
CA VAL A 24 10.67 12.53 0.20
C VAL A 24 9.44 13.15 0.85
N GLY A 25 8.32 12.40 0.89
CA GLY A 25 7.10 12.78 1.58
C GLY A 25 7.36 13.10 3.05
N ILE A 26 8.04 12.21 3.77
CA ILE A 26 8.41 12.40 5.18
C ILE A 26 9.23 13.68 5.36
N VAL A 27 10.30 13.88 4.58
CA VAL A 27 11.17 15.07 4.71
C VAL A 27 10.40 16.35 4.47
N PHE A 28 9.53 16.37 3.46
CA PHE A 28 8.70 17.53 3.15
C PHE A 28 7.67 17.81 4.24
N MET A 29 6.95 16.79 4.68
CA MET A 29 5.88 16.89 5.68
C MET A 29 6.43 17.19 7.07
N PHE A 30 7.58 16.61 7.44
CA PHE A 30 8.25 16.90 8.70
C PHE A 30 8.63 18.39 8.82
N ARG A 31 9.05 19.00 7.70
CA ARG A 31 9.36 20.45 7.66
C ARG A 31 8.12 21.34 7.69
N ARG A 32 6.99 20.89 7.18
CA ARG A 32 5.76 21.68 7.04
C ARG A 32 4.54 21.14 7.75
N GLN A 33 4.67 20.08 8.54
CA GLN A 33 3.63 19.34 9.28
C GLN A 33 2.22 19.64 8.75
N PRO A 34 1.62 18.79 7.89
CA PRO A 34 0.27 19.02 7.44
C PRO A 34 -0.61 19.12 8.69
N GLY A 35 -1.29 20.25 8.88
CA GLY A 35 -2.27 20.33 9.94
C GLY A 35 -3.36 19.26 9.72
N PRO A 36 -4.27 19.06 10.69
CA PRO A 36 -5.32 18.03 10.62
C PRO A 36 -6.13 18.02 9.32
N ARG A 37 -6.24 19.19 8.67
CA ARG A 37 -6.91 19.32 7.36
C ARG A 37 -6.11 18.71 6.22
N GLY A 38 -4.79 18.92 6.19
CA GLY A 38 -3.90 18.36 5.15
C GLY A 38 -3.83 16.84 5.25
N GLU A 39 -3.78 16.32 6.46
CA GLU A 39 -3.79 14.88 6.74
C GLU A 39 -5.12 14.26 6.28
N ALA A 40 -6.27 14.84 6.64
CA ALA A 40 -7.58 14.37 6.19
C ALA A 40 -7.72 14.35 4.65
N LEU A 41 -7.14 15.34 3.94
CA LEU A 41 -7.10 15.37 2.48
C LEU A 41 -6.34 14.18 1.91
N LEU A 42 -5.13 13.90 2.42
CA LEU A 42 -4.26 12.82 1.95
C LEU A 42 -4.89 11.45 2.19
N LEU A 43 -5.36 11.21 3.42
CA LEU A 43 -6.01 9.95 3.80
C LEU A 43 -7.28 9.68 2.97
N SER A 44 -8.11 10.72 2.76
CA SER A 44 -9.32 10.60 1.95
C SER A 44 -9.00 10.27 0.49
N PHE A 45 -8.03 10.96 -0.10
CA PHE A 45 -7.57 10.71 -1.46
C PHE A 45 -7.01 9.30 -1.61
N ALA A 46 -6.15 8.87 -0.67
CA ALA A 46 -5.56 7.54 -0.65
C ALA A 46 -6.64 6.44 -0.58
N ALA A 47 -7.62 6.58 0.32
CA ALA A 47 -8.73 5.63 0.43
C ALA A 47 -9.52 5.54 -0.89
N GLY A 48 -9.77 6.67 -1.57
CA GLY A 48 -10.42 6.70 -2.87
C GLY A 48 -9.62 5.98 -3.96
N VAL A 49 -8.31 6.20 -4.01
CA VAL A 49 -7.40 5.53 -4.97
C VAL A 49 -7.37 4.03 -4.72
N LEU A 50 -7.16 3.58 -3.46
CA LEU A 50 -7.12 2.14 -3.13
C LEU A 50 -8.40 1.41 -3.52
N LEU A 51 -9.57 1.96 -3.15
CA LEU A 51 -10.85 1.34 -3.48
C LEU A 51 -11.09 1.34 -4.99
N ALA A 52 -10.77 2.42 -5.69
CA ALA A 52 -10.94 2.47 -7.13
C ALA A 52 -10.02 1.46 -7.85
N THR A 53 -8.73 1.38 -7.50
CA THR A 53 -7.81 0.37 -8.04
C THR A 53 -8.33 -1.04 -7.79
N THR A 54 -8.87 -1.29 -6.58
CA THR A 54 -9.44 -2.59 -6.24
C THR A 54 -10.63 -2.97 -7.12
N PHE A 55 -11.61 -2.07 -7.24
CA PHE A 55 -12.90 -2.39 -7.88
C PHE A 55 -12.91 -2.15 -9.39
N LEU A 56 -12.05 -1.28 -9.91
CA LEU A 56 -12.00 -0.94 -11.33
C LEU A 56 -10.90 -1.67 -12.10
N GLU A 57 -9.86 -2.17 -11.39
CA GLU A 57 -8.70 -2.81 -12.01
C GLU A 57 -8.50 -4.25 -11.51
N LEU A 58 -8.16 -4.43 -10.22
CA LEU A 58 -7.72 -5.72 -9.68
C LEU A 58 -8.81 -6.80 -9.73
N LEU A 59 -10.02 -6.49 -9.25
CA LEU A 59 -11.10 -7.48 -9.20
C LEU A 59 -11.66 -7.83 -10.59
N PRO A 60 -11.91 -6.90 -11.51
CA PRO A 60 -12.32 -7.24 -12.88
C PRO A 60 -11.32 -8.15 -13.57
N GLU A 61 -10.05 -7.81 -13.55
CA GLU A 61 -9.00 -8.61 -14.16
C GLU A 61 -8.85 -10.00 -13.50
N ALA A 62 -8.95 -10.06 -12.16
CA ALA A 62 -8.94 -11.34 -11.44
C ALA A 62 -10.11 -12.26 -11.86
N VAL A 63 -11.31 -11.68 -12.03
CA VAL A 63 -12.52 -12.42 -12.47
C VAL A 63 -12.32 -12.96 -13.89
N GLU A 64 -11.77 -12.15 -14.78
CA GLU A 64 -11.51 -12.56 -16.17
C GLU A 64 -10.50 -13.72 -16.21
N ARG A 65 -9.37 -13.60 -15.52
CA ARG A 65 -8.32 -14.64 -15.48
C ARG A 65 -8.75 -15.92 -14.79
N ALA A 66 -9.52 -15.81 -13.70
CA ALA A 66 -10.00 -16.98 -12.98
C ALA A 66 -11.17 -17.73 -13.67
N ARG A 67 -11.69 -17.21 -14.79
CA ARG A 67 -12.85 -17.73 -15.52
C ARG A 67 -14.07 -17.98 -14.62
N GLY A 68 -14.23 -17.18 -13.57
CA GLY A 68 -15.37 -17.28 -12.64
C GLY A 68 -15.28 -16.33 -11.44
N GLY A 69 -16.34 -15.54 -11.23
CA GLY A 69 -16.34 -14.47 -10.22
C GLY A 69 -16.49 -14.96 -8.78
N HIS A 70 -17.25 -16.05 -8.54
CA HIS A 70 -17.58 -16.46 -7.17
C HIS A 70 -16.35 -16.79 -6.32
N ASN A 71 -15.41 -17.56 -6.86
CA ASN A 71 -14.18 -17.92 -6.16
C ASN A 71 -13.26 -16.71 -5.92
N VAL A 72 -13.24 -15.74 -6.85
CA VAL A 72 -12.50 -14.50 -6.71
C VAL A 72 -12.97 -13.71 -5.50
N PHE A 73 -14.28 -13.52 -5.34
CA PHE A 73 -14.83 -12.78 -4.20
C PHE A 73 -14.63 -13.51 -2.86
N ILE A 74 -14.72 -14.85 -2.84
CA ILE A 74 -14.39 -15.65 -1.65
C ILE A 74 -12.91 -15.49 -1.29
N ALA A 75 -12.00 -15.54 -2.28
CA ALA A 75 -10.58 -15.39 -2.06
C ALA A 75 -10.23 -13.98 -1.60
N THR A 76 -10.86 -12.94 -2.17
CA THR A 76 -10.71 -11.55 -1.72
C THR A 76 -11.14 -11.39 -0.25
N LEU A 77 -12.29 -11.96 0.13
CA LEU A 77 -12.75 -11.95 1.53
C LEU A 77 -11.79 -12.69 2.45
N ALA A 78 -11.32 -13.87 2.02
CA ALA A 78 -10.34 -14.65 2.78
C ALA A 78 -9.02 -13.88 2.96
N ALA A 79 -8.54 -13.18 1.93
CA ALA A 79 -7.37 -12.33 2.00
C ALA A 79 -7.58 -11.16 2.97
N MET A 80 -8.70 -10.46 2.89
CA MET A 80 -9.06 -9.38 3.82
C MET A 80 -9.04 -9.87 5.28
N ILE A 81 -9.64 -11.04 5.54
CA ILE A 81 -9.62 -11.68 6.87
C ILE A 81 -8.19 -12.08 7.26
N GLY A 82 -7.40 -12.59 6.32
CA GLY A 82 -5.99 -12.93 6.54
C GLY A 82 -5.16 -11.73 6.95
N PHE A 83 -5.36 -10.58 6.31
CA PHE A 83 -4.69 -9.32 6.68
C PHE A 83 -5.13 -8.82 8.06
N PHE A 84 -6.41 -8.91 8.39
CA PHE A 84 -6.89 -8.63 9.75
C PHE A 84 -6.15 -9.46 10.81
N PHE A 85 -5.99 -10.76 10.59
CA PHE A 85 -5.24 -11.61 11.52
C PHE A 85 -3.74 -11.31 11.51
N LEU A 86 -3.15 -11.07 10.34
CA LEU A 86 -1.73 -10.70 10.22
C LEU A 86 -1.43 -9.44 11.02
N GLU A 87 -2.21 -8.40 10.83
CA GLU A 87 -2.08 -7.15 11.59
C GLU A 87 -2.27 -7.40 13.09
N ARG A 88 -3.29 -8.20 13.47
CA ARG A 88 -3.52 -8.54 14.88
C ARG A 88 -2.34 -9.28 15.50
N VAL A 89 -1.69 -10.17 14.76
CA VAL A 89 -0.49 -10.87 15.19
C VAL A 89 0.67 -9.88 15.34
N LEU A 90 0.90 -9.03 14.36
CA LEU A 90 1.95 -8.00 14.40
C LEU A 90 1.73 -7.03 15.58
N HIS A 91 0.50 -6.56 15.80
CA HIS A 91 0.15 -5.73 16.97
C HIS A 91 0.22 -6.51 18.29
N GLY A 92 -0.10 -7.80 18.30
CA GLY A 92 -0.01 -8.64 19.48
C GLY A 92 1.39 -8.72 20.10
N PHE A 93 2.43 -8.59 19.26
CA PHE A 93 3.81 -8.43 19.74
C PHE A 93 4.06 -7.11 20.47
N HIS A 94 3.17 -6.12 20.33
CA HIS A 94 3.28 -4.80 20.99
C HIS A 94 2.75 -4.81 22.43
N VAL A 95 1.87 -5.75 22.81
CA VAL A 95 1.11 -5.73 24.09
C VAL A 95 1.81 -6.47 25.24
N HIS A 96 2.85 -7.26 24.97
CA HIS A 96 3.58 -8.00 26.03
C HIS A 96 4.78 -7.24 26.58
N GLU A 97 4.56 -6.09 27.20
CA GLU A 97 5.59 -5.17 27.71
C GLU A 97 6.27 -5.57 29.03
N GLU A 98 6.09 -6.77 29.55
CA GLU A 98 6.68 -7.13 30.86
C GLU A 98 7.92 -8.04 30.82
N SER A 99 8.43 -8.43 29.67
CA SER A 99 9.65 -9.25 29.60
C SER A 99 10.50 -8.88 28.40
N HIS A 100 11.73 -8.42 28.59
CA HIS A 100 12.89 -8.30 27.69
C HIS A 100 12.65 -8.31 26.14
N ALA A 101 11.43 -8.02 25.69
CA ALA A 101 11.03 -7.90 24.31
C ALA A 101 11.62 -6.63 23.68
N LEU A 102 11.84 -6.65 22.38
CA LEU A 102 12.26 -5.48 21.62
C LEU A 102 11.32 -4.29 21.92
N PRO A 103 11.86 -3.07 22.19
CA PRO A 103 11.02 -1.90 22.39
C PRO A 103 10.01 -1.73 21.25
N SER A 104 8.80 -1.30 21.56
CA SER A 104 7.66 -1.16 20.61
C SER A 104 8.03 -0.48 19.28
N ARG A 105 8.95 0.48 19.31
CA ARG A 105 9.50 1.19 18.15
C ARG A 105 10.21 0.30 17.12
N TYR A 106 10.80 -0.83 17.52
CA TYR A 106 11.39 -1.79 16.55
C TYR A 106 10.36 -2.74 15.97
N LEU A 107 9.30 -3.01 16.72
CA LEU A 107 8.19 -3.84 16.24
C LEU A 107 7.40 -3.12 15.14
N ILE A 108 7.27 -1.79 15.23
CA ILE A 108 6.67 -0.96 14.16
C ILE A 108 7.48 -1.13 12.88
N LEU A 109 8.81 -1.00 12.93
CA LEU A 109 9.68 -1.19 11.75
C LEU A 109 9.57 -2.60 11.16
N VAL A 110 9.41 -3.63 12.00
CA VAL A 110 9.18 -5.00 11.50
C VAL A 110 7.82 -5.11 10.83
N GLY A 111 6.78 -4.54 11.44
CA GLY A 111 5.43 -4.53 10.88
C GLY A 111 5.38 -3.80 9.53
N ASP A 112 5.95 -2.60 9.49
CA ASP A 112 6.09 -1.79 8.31
C ASP A 112 6.91 -2.50 7.21
N GLY A 113 8.05 -3.09 7.55
CA GLY A 113 8.84 -3.88 6.60
C GLY A 113 8.09 -5.09 6.02
N VAL A 114 7.25 -5.76 6.80
CA VAL A 114 6.38 -6.83 6.29
C VAL A 114 5.29 -6.27 5.36
N HIS A 115 4.70 -5.13 5.72
CA HIS A 115 3.70 -4.45 4.90
C HIS A 115 4.28 -4.06 3.54
N ASN A 116 5.37 -3.32 3.54
CA ASN A 116 6.10 -2.92 2.33
C ASN A 116 6.52 -4.13 1.46
N PHE A 117 6.99 -5.22 2.10
CA PHE A 117 7.34 -6.44 1.38
C PHE A 117 6.14 -7.00 0.60
N ILE A 118 4.95 -7.04 1.22
CA ILE A 118 3.72 -7.52 0.59
C ILE A 118 3.30 -6.60 -0.55
N ASP A 119 3.43 -5.28 -0.38
CA ASP A 119 3.19 -4.30 -1.44
C ASP A 119 4.12 -4.52 -2.65
N GLY A 120 5.37 -4.84 -2.39
CA GLY A 120 6.32 -5.19 -3.45
C GLY A 120 5.91 -6.43 -4.23
N VAL A 121 5.40 -7.47 -3.56
CA VAL A 121 4.81 -8.65 -4.20
C VAL A 121 3.60 -8.25 -5.05
N ALA A 122 2.72 -7.41 -4.50
CA ALA A 122 1.52 -6.94 -5.19
C ALA A 122 1.83 -6.15 -6.47
N ILE A 123 2.79 -5.21 -6.39
CA ILE A 123 3.26 -4.43 -7.53
C ILE A 123 3.87 -5.35 -8.61
N ALA A 124 4.73 -6.30 -8.22
CA ALA A 124 5.36 -7.22 -9.16
C ALA A 124 4.33 -8.14 -9.84
N ALA A 125 3.36 -8.65 -9.08
CA ALA A 125 2.27 -9.47 -9.61
C ALA A 125 1.40 -8.68 -10.61
N ALA A 126 1.11 -7.41 -10.31
CA ALA A 126 0.36 -6.54 -11.20
C ALA A 126 1.13 -6.27 -12.52
N PHE A 127 2.44 -6.00 -12.46
CA PHE A 127 3.29 -5.87 -13.66
C PHE A 127 3.44 -7.18 -14.44
N ALA A 128 3.32 -8.33 -13.81
CA ALA A 128 3.30 -9.61 -14.50
C ALA A 128 2.01 -9.82 -15.32
N VAL A 129 0.95 -9.10 -14.99
CA VAL A 129 -0.33 -9.12 -15.70
C VAL A 129 -0.30 -8.13 -16.87
N SER A 130 -0.11 -6.85 -16.58
CA SER A 130 0.04 -5.78 -17.58
C SER A 130 0.80 -4.58 -16.99
N THR A 131 1.34 -3.74 -17.88
CA THR A 131 2.01 -2.50 -17.46
C THR A 131 1.02 -1.53 -16.83
N GLU A 132 -0.18 -1.45 -17.36
CA GLU A 132 -1.26 -0.56 -16.91
C GLU A 132 -1.66 -0.89 -15.48
N LEU A 133 -1.94 -2.17 -15.22
CA LEU A 133 -2.28 -2.65 -13.87
C LEU A 133 -1.10 -2.44 -12.90
N GLY A 134 0.13 -2.68 -13.34
CA GLY A 134 1.33 -2.41 -12.56
C GLY A 134 1.47 -0.95 -12.17
N LEU A 135 1.20 -0.02 -13.08
CA LEU A 135 1.22 1.42 -12.81
C LEU A 135 0.08 1.85 -11.89
N ALA A 136 -1.14 1.35 -12.10
CA ALA A 136 -2.29 1.64 -11.22
C ALA A 136 -2.03 1.15 -9.79
N THR A 137 -1.54 -0.09 -9.63
CA THR A 137 -1.15 -0.65 -8.33
C THR A 137 -0.01 0.14 -7.70
N THR A 138 1.02 0.54 -8.46
CA THR A 138 2.11 1.38 -7.97
C THR A 138 1.62 2.73 -7.45
N LEU A 139 0.68 3.36 -8.18
CA LEU A 139 0.07 4.61 -7.75
C LEU A 139 -0.71 4.43 -6.46
N ALA A 140 -1.52 3.37 -6.36
CA ALA A 140 -2.30 3.05 -5.18
C ALA A 140 -1.40 2.86 -3.95
N VAL A 141 -0.32 2.08 -4.09
CA VAL A 141 0.68 1.88 -3.04
C VAL A 141 1.36 3.21 -2.68
N THR A 142 1.88 3.96 -3.67
CA THR A 142 2.55 5.25 -3.41
C THR A 142 1.68 6.20 -2.58
N VAL A 143 0.40 6.26 -2.87
CA VAL A 143 -0.49 7.24 -2.23
C VAL A 143 -0.82 6.86 -0.78
N HIS A 144 -0.97 5.56 -0.47
CA HIS A 144 -1.24 5.17 0.92
C HIS A 144 0.04 5.09 1.78
N GLU A 145 1.18 4.78 1.17
CA GLU A 145 2.47 4.71 1.86
C GLU A 145 2.91 6.08 2.43
N VAL A 146 2.66 7.18 1.72
CA VAL A 146 3.07 8.51 2.22
C VAL A 146 2.49 8.85 3.60
N PRO A 147 1.17 8.72 3.87
CA PRO A 147 0.61 8.91 5.20
C PRO A 147 1.12 7.89 6.24
N GLN A 148 1.22 6.63 5.86
CA GLN A 148 1.63 5.54 6.73
C GLN A 148 3.07 5.72 7.21
N GLU A 149 3.99 5.91 6.28
CA GLU A 149 5.39 6.17 6.56
C GLU A 149 5.62 7.44 7.41
N LEU A 150 4.78 8.47 7.23
CA LEU A 150 4.82 9.66 8.08
C LEU A 150 4.41 9.34 9.51
N ALA A 151 3.38 8.51 9.71
CA ALA A 151 2.94 8.08 11.04
C ALA A 151 4.05 7.29 11.74
N ASP A 152 4.62 6.29 11.07
CA ASP A 152 5.70 5.45 11.58
C ASP A 152 6.95 6.27 11.91
N PHE A 153 7.34 7.17 11.03
CA PHE A 153 8.43 8.11 11.27
C PHE A 153 8.16 8.98 12.53
N SER A 154 6.93 9.45 12.72
CA SER A 154 6.55 10.26 13.88
C SER A 154 6.66 9.46 15.18
N ILE A 155 6.31 8.17 15.15
CA ILE A 155 6.45 7.26 16.30
C ILE A 155 7.94 7.00 16.59
N LEU A 156 8.77 6.82 15.57
CA LEU A 156 10.22 6.64 15.74
C LEU A 156 10.85 7.87 16.41
N ILE A 157 10.51 9.08 15.96
CA ILE A 157 10.98 10.33 16.58
C ILE A 157 10.45 10.46 18.01
N GLY A 158 9.16 10.21 18.24
CA GLY A 158 8.55 10.21 19.57
C GLY A 158 9.20 9.18 20.51
N GLY A 159 9.64 8.04 19.97
CA GLY A 159 10.38 7.00 20.68
C GLY A 159 11.87 7.33 20.96
N GLY A 160 12.33 8.53 20.59
CA GLY A 160 13.67 9.04 20.90
C GLY A 160 14.77 8.72 19.88
N PHE A 161 14.41 8.24 18.68
CA PHE A 161 15.40 8.11 17.61
C PHE A 161 15.83 9.48 17.09
N GLN A 162 17.12 9.61 16.74
CA GLN A 162 17.61 10.77 16.04
C GLN A 162 17.02 10.82 14.61
N LEU A 163 16.79 12.02 14.10
CA LEU A 163 16.22 12.26 12.77
C LEU A 163 16.86 11.40 11.65
N ARG A 164 18.19 11.37 11.60
CA ARG A 164 18.90 10.60 10.56
C ARG A 164 18.68 9.09 10.70
N THR A 165 18.65 8.60 11.94
CA THR A 165 18.43 7.17 12.21
C THR A 165 17.00 6.79 11.86
N ALA A 166 16.01 7.61 12.25
CA ALA A 166 14.61 7.37 11.91
C ALA A 166 14.39 7.35 10.40
N LEU A 167 14.95 8.33 9.66
CA LEU A 167 14.88 8.36 8.20
C LEU A 167 15.54 7.13 7.55
N LEU A 168 16.70 6.72 8.06
CA LEU A 168 17.41 5.54 7.52
C LEU A 168 16.61 4.26 7.76
N LEU A 169 16.11 4.06 8.98
CA LEU A 169 15.34 2.86 9.34
C LEU A 169 14.04 2.78 8.54
N ASN A 170 13.33 3.88 8.42
CA ASN A 170 12.11 3.98 7.62
C ASN A 170 12.38 3.70 6.12
N PHE A 171 13.45 4.25 5.57
CA PHE A 171 13.85 3.96 4.19
C PHE A 171 14.25 2.48 3.99
N LEU A 172 14.97 1.90 4.95
CA LEU A 172 15.35 0.48 4.88
C LEU A 172 14.14 -0.45 4.98
N SER A 173 13.15 -0.06 5.78
CA SER A 173 11.86 -0.74 5.86
C SER A 173 11.13 -0.67 4.51
N GLY A 174 10.99 0.51 3.94
CA GLY A 174 10.40 0.70 2.61
C GLY A 174 11.11 -0.08 1.49
N LEU A 175 12.44 -0.28 1.57
CA LEU A 175 13.19 -1.08 0.60
C LEU A 175 12.82 -2.57 0.63
N THR A 176 12.12 -3.06 1.64
CA THR A 176 11.61 -4.44 1.65
C THR A 176 10.61 -4.69 0.52
N ALA A 177 9.97 -3.66 -0.03
CA ALA A 177 9.16 -3.75 -1.24
C ALA A 177 9.97 -4.30 -2.44
N MET A 178 11.22 -3.87 -2.58
CA MET A 178 12.09 -4.44 -3.63
C MET A 178 12.37 -5.93 -3.38
N LEU A 179 12.55 -6.33 -2.12
CA LEU A 179 12.75 -7.75 -1.79
C LEU A 179 11.49 -8.57 -2.12
N GLY A 180 10.30 -8.03 -1.86
CA GLY A 180 9.03 -8.63 -2.25
C GLY A 180 8.91 -8.82 -3.75
N ALA A 181 9.22 -7.79 -4.53
CA ALA A 181 9.23 -7.87 -5.99
C ALA A 181 10.28 -8.87 -6.52
N ILE A 182 11.49 -8.88 -5.97
CA ILE A 182 12.52 -9.85 -6.35
C ILE A 182 12.06 -11.27 -6.04
N LEU A 183 11.52 -11.51 -4.84
CA LEU A 183 11.03 -12.85 -4.47
C LEU A 183 9.92 -13.29 -5.42
N PHE A 184 8.94 -12.43 -5.73
CA PHE A 184 7.89 -12.74 -6.69
C PHE A 184 8.48 -13.23 -8.02
N TRP A 185 9.44 -12.49 -8.60
CA TRP A 185 10.03 -12.86 -9.89
C TRP A 185 10.89 -14.12 -9.84
N THR A 186 11.49 -14.46 -8.71
CA THR A 186 12.24 -15.73 -8.58
C THR A 186 11.35 -16.96 -8.68
N VAL A 187 10.06 -16.83 -8.32
CA VAL A 187 9.07 -17.93 -8.34
C VAL A 187 7.99 -17.74 -9.41
N ALA A 188 8.02 -16.64 -10.15
CA ALA A 188 6.96 -16.24 -11.10
C ALA A 188 6.67 -17.32 -12.15
N GLY A 189 7.68 -18.02 -12.66
CA GLY A 189 7.49 -19.10 -13.63
C GLY A 189 6.63 -20.26 -13.09
N ALA A 190 6.66 -20.51 -11.77
CA ALA A 190 5.77 -21.49 -11.13
C ALA A 190 4.39 -20.90 -10.81
N LEU A 191 4.23 -19.58 -10.88
CA LEU A 191 3.04 -18.85 -10.44
C LEU A 191 2.18 -18.30 -11.59
N GLU A 192 2.58 -18.48 -12.86
CA GLU A 192 1.83 -17.97 -14.02
C GLU A 192 0.33 -18.34 -14.00
N GLY A 193 0.00 -19.56 -13.62
CA GLY A 193 -1.38 -20.02 -13.45
C GLY A 193 -2.11 -19.48 -12.22
N HIS A 194 -1.41 -18.72 -11.36
CA HIS A 194 -1.91 -18.27 -10.06
C HIS A 194 -2.02 -16.76 -9.95
N LEU A 195 -1.75 -15.99 -11.01
CA LEU A 195 -1.77 -14.52 -10.98
C LEU A 195 -3.11 -13.95 -10.50
N ALA A 196 -4.23 -14.57 -10.89
CA ALA A 196 -5.56 -14.18 -10.40
C ALA A 196 -5.64 -14.19 -8.85
N TRP A 197 -4.98 -15.15 -8.20
CA TRP A 197 -4.99 -15.25 -6.75
C TRP A 197 -4.13 -14.18 -6.08
N PHE A 198 -3.04 -13.76 -6.70
CA PHE A 198 -2.27 -12.59 -6.22
C PHE A 198 -3.09 -11.31 -6.32
N MET A 199 -3.81 -11.13 -7.42
CA MET A 199 -4.70 -9.97 -7.60
C MET A 199 -5.82 -9.96 -6.57
N THR A 200 -6.44 -11.12 -6.26
CA THR A 200 -7.46 -11.23 -5.21
C THR A 200 -6.88 -10.94 -3.82
N ALA A 201 -5.65 -11.38 -3.56
CA ALA A 201 -4.97 -11.11 -2.30
C ALA A 201 -4.67 -9.62 -2.14
N THR A 202 -4.14 -8.97 -3.18
CA THR A 202 -3.91 -7.52 -3.22
C THR A 202 -5.22 -6.74 -3.06
N ALA A 203 -6.29 -7.15 -3.76
CA ALA A 203 -7.62 -6.55 -3.62
C ALA A 203 -8.14 -6.63 -2.18
N GLY A 204 -8.01 -7.79 -1.53
CA GLY A 204 -8.40 -7.98 -0.13
C GLY A 204 -7.59 -7.11 0.83
N MET A 205 -6.29 -6.99 0.62
CA MET A 205 -5.40 -6.10 1.36
C MET A 205 -5.81 -4.64 1.21
N PHE A 206 -6.02 -4.16 -0.02
CA PHE A 206 -6.40 -2.77 -0.27
C PHE A 206 -7.75 -2.41 0.34
N ILE A 207 -8.75 -3.32 0.28
CA ILE A 207 -10.03 -3.13 0.96
C ILE A 207 -9.82 -3.04 2.47
N TYR A 208 -8.96 -3.91 3.01
CA TYR A 208 -8.66 -3.92 4.44
C TYR A 208 -8.02 -2.58 4.86
N ILE A 209 -6.94 -2.15 4.22
CA ILE A 209 -6.24 -0.88 4.53
C ILE A 209 -7.20 0.30 4.40
N ALA A 210 -7.95 0.40 3.30
CA ALA A 210 -8.89 1.49 3.12
C ALA A 210 -9.98 1.53 4.21
N GLY A 211 -10.51 0.36 4.61
CA GLY A 211 -11.61 0.24 5.56
C GLY A 211 -11.21 0.27 7.02
N SER A 212 -10.06 -0.32 7.39
CA SER A 212 -9.60 -0.42 8.78
C SER A 212 -8.74 0.76 9.21
N ASP A 213 -7.95 1.33 8.29
CA ASP A 213 -6.97 2.37 8.61
C ASP A 213 -7.38 3.74 8.09
N LEU A 214 -7.48 3.90 6.75
CA LEU A 214 -7.60 5.24 6.17
C LEU A 214 -8.96 5.88 6.47
N ILE A 215 -10.07 5.18 6.21
CA ILE A 215 -11.42 5.74 6.41
C ILE A 215 -11.69 6.05 7.90
N PRO A 216 -11.38 5.18 8.89
CA PRO A 216 -11.52 5.51 10.28
C PRO A 216 -10.69 6.73 10.71
N GLN A 217 -9.43 6.83 10.25
CA GLN A 217 -8.58 7.98 10.56
C GLN A 217 -9.19 9.29 10.02
N VAL A 218 -9.73 9.29 8.78
CA VAL A 218 -10.44 10.43 8.21
C VAL A 218 -11.63 10.84 9.09
N HIS A 219 -12.38 9.87 9.63
CA HIS A 219 -13.52 10.15 10.51
C HIS A 219 -13.12 10.68 11.90
N HIS A 220 -11.91 10.40 12.36
CA HIS A 220 -11.38 10.99 13.60
C HIS A 220 -11.10 12.49 13.48
N HIS A 221 -10.85 13.01 12.27
CA HIS A 221 -10.71 14.44 12.01
C HIS A 221 -12.07 15.18 12.00
N ARG A 222 -12.82 15.09 13.11
CA ARG A 222 -14.19 15.64 13.28
C ARG A 222 -14.34 17.14 12.97
N THR A 223 -13.25 17.90 12.93
CA THR A 223 -13.24 19.34 12.63
C THR A 223 -13.06 19.65 11.14
N ALA A 224 -12.81 18.63 10.29
CA ALA A 224 -12.67 18.83 8.87
C ALA A 224 -14.08 19.00 8.23
N PRO A 225 -14.31 20.05 7.41
CA PRO A 225 -15.53 20.15 6.62
C PRO A 225 -15.72 18.92 5.73
N GLY A 226 -16.97 18.49 5.49
CA GLY A 226 -17.27 17.33 4.64
C GLY A 226 -16.63 17.43 3.23
N SER A 227 -16.50 18.63 2.68
CA SER A 227 -15.81 18.85 1.39
C SER A 227 -14.35 18.44 1.41
N LEU A 228 -13.66 18.54 2.55
CA LEU A 228 -12.27 18.07 2.71
C LEU A 228 -12.15 16.55 2.80
N ILE A 229 -13.25 15.85 2.95
CA ILE A 229 -13.33 14.40 2.99
C ILE A 229 -13.82 13.88 1.63
N TYR A 230 -14.99 14.36 1.18
CA TYR A 230 -15.65 13.81 -0.01
C TYR A 230 -14.97 14.19 -1.33
N VAL A 231 -14.46 15.43 -1.46
CA VAL A 231 -13.83 15.88 -2.71
C VAL A 231 -12.55 15.12 -3.00
N PRO A 232 -11.58 14.98 -2.06
CA PRO A 232 -10.39 14.19 -2.32
C PRO A 232 -10.69 12.70 -2.54
N PHE A 233 -11.61 12.12 -1.77
CA PHE A 233 -12.03 10.72 -1.93
C PHE A 233 -12.56 10.47 -3.35
N LEU A 234 -13.50 11.28 -3.81
CA LEU A 234 -14.03 11.21 -5.17
C LEU A 234 -12.97 11.55 -6.21
N GLY A 235 -12.04 12.45 -5.88
CA GLY A 235 -10.87 12.78 -6.72
C GLY A 235 -9.96 11.59 -6.95
N GLY A 236 -9.69 10.80 -5.91
CA GLY A 236 -8.93 9.55 -5.99
C GLY A 236 -9.62 8.51 -6.89
N ILE A 237 -10.95 8.35 -6.70
CA ILE A 237 -11.76 7.46 -7.55
C ILE A 237 -11.73 7.94 -9.01
N ALA A 238 -11.95 9.23 -9.23
CA ALA A 238 -11.98 9.80 -10.58
C ALA A 238 -10.62 9.66 -11.29
N LEU A 239 -9.51 9.81 -10.57
CA LEU A 239 -8.18 9.62 -11.12
C LEU A 239 -8.01 8.23 -11.71
N ILE A 240 -8.31 7.18 -10.95
CA ILE A 240 -8.18 5.79 -11.42
C ILE A 240 -9.17 5.51 -12.54
N ALA A 241 -10.43 5.97 -12.43
CA ALA A 241 -11.42 5.79 -13.48
C ALA A 241 -11.01 6.45 -14.81
N VAL A 242 -10.37 7.62 -14.76
CA VAL A 242 -9.85 8.30 -15.95
C VAL A 242 -8.64 7.54 -16.52
N LEU A 243 -7.73 7.07 -15.67
CA LEU A 243 -6.58 6.27 -16.12
C LEU A 243 -7.05 4.99 -16.80
N ASN A 244 -8.00 4.27 -16.21
CA ASN A 244 -8.62 3.07 -16.78
C ASN A 244 -9.25 3.37 -18.15
N ALA A 245 -10.05 4.44 -18.25
CA ALA A 245 -10.67 4.83 -19.53
C ALA A 245 -9.66 5.21 -20.62
N LEU A 246 -8.48 5.76 -20.24
CA LEU A 246 -7.42 6.13 -21.19
C LEU A 246 -6.58 4.94 -21.63
N THR A 247 -6.47 3.90 -20.81
CA THR A 247 -5.69 2.68 -21.09
C THR A 247 -6.51 1.62 -21.83
N GLY A 248 -7.84 1.77 -21.90
CA GLY A 248 -8.71 0.91 -22.68
C GLY A 248 -9.11 -0.40 -21.98
N HIS A 249 -9.08 -0.41 -20.66
CA HIS A 249 -9.60 -1.49 -19.83
C HIS A 249 -11.05 -1.25 -19.44
#